data_9b732270b6cb4590b7ba7c218a62fb9b
#
_entry.id   9b732270b6cb4590b7ba7c218a62fb9b
#
_cell.length_a   1.000
_cell.length_b   1.000
_cell.length_c   1.000
_cell.angle_alpha   90.00
_cell.angle_beta   90.00
_cell.angle_gamma   90.00
#
_symmetry.space_group_name_H-M   'P 1'
#
loop_
_entity.id
_entity.type
_entity.pdbx_description
1 polymer ?
#
loop_
_entity_poly.entity_id
_entity_poly.type
_entity_poly.pdbx_seq_one_letter_code
_entity_poly.pdbx_strand_id
1 'polypeptide(L)'
;MDLMTNEDEEIIDHHEMILLWKIRIEKILKYYRPVMNGEIYLSGQDVCEMLHISKRTLQQYRDDKILPFIQIGGKIIFKQTDILTALEQNYVTNKFNY
;
A
#
# COMPACT_ATOMS: atom_id res chain seq x y z
N MET A 1 10.46 17.57 -15.74
CA MET A 1 10.16 17.18 -15.94
C MET A 1 9.64 16.48 -16.06
N ASP A 2 9.35 16.54 -16.17
CA ASP A 2 8.86 15.96 -16.42
C ASP A 2 8.72 15.23 -17.07
N LEU A 3 9.10 15.28 -17.13
CA LEU A 3 8.95 14.63 -17.76
C LEU A 3 8.66 13.53 -17.82
N MET A 4 8.78 13.31 -17.33
CA MET A 4 8.43 12.34 -17.30
C MET A 4 7.50 12.06 -17.92
N THR A 5 7.38 12.23 -18.37
CA THR A 5 6.41 12.43 -18.89
C THR A 5 5.64 11.32 -19.36
N ASN A 6 4.75 11.37 -20.19
CA ASN A 6 3.73 10.45 -20.55
C ASN A 6 4.22 9.14 -21.05
N GLU A 7 5.27 9.15 -21.76
CA GLU A 7 5.80 7.91 -22.21
C GLU A 7 6.25 7.09 -21.06
N ASP A 8 6.79 7.77 -20.07
CA ASP A 8 7.27 7.06 -18.90
C ASP A 8 6.12 6.37 -18.21
N GLU A 9 4.99 7.00 -18.21
CA GLU A 9 3.85 6.38 -17.57
C GLU A 9 3.47 5.10 -18.23
N GLU A 10 3.59 5.05 -19.54
CA GLU A 10 3.21 3.86 -20.24
C GLU A 10 4.13 2.71 -19.98
N ILE A 11 5.37 2.99 -19.67
CA ILE A 11 6.33 1.93 -19.47
C ILE A 11 6.68 1.71 -18.02
N ILE A 12 6.03 2.41 -17.10
CA ILE A 12 6.24 2.15 -15.70
C ILE A 12 5.71 0.77 -15.38
N ASP A 13 6.56 -0.08 -14.87
CA ASP A 13 6.11 -1.40 -14.50
C ASP A 13 5.63 -1.40 -13.04
N HIS A 14 5.11 -2.52 -12.61
CA HIS A 14 4.54 -2.57 -11.27
C HIS A 14 5.60 -2.38 -10.19
N HIS A 15 6.82 -2.72 -10.50
CA HIS A 15 7.91 -2.56 -9.54
C HIS A 15 8.11 -1.08 -9.24
N GLU A 16 8.10 -0.26 -10.29
CA GLU A 16 8.25 1.17 -10.08
C GLU A 16 7.05 1.76 -9.38
N MET A 17 5.88 1.25 -9.67
CA MET A 17 4.68 1.70 -8.96
C MET A 17 4.78 1.44 -7.47
N ILE A 18 5.26 0.26 -7.11
CA ILE A 18 5.42 -0.09 -5.71
C ILE A 18 6.42 0.85 -5.05
N LEU A 19 7.49 1.17 -5.74
CA LEU A 19 8.47 2.10 -5.19
C LEU A 19 7.88 3.47 -4.98
N LEU A 20 7.06 3.93 -5.91
CA LEU A 20 6.41 5.23 -5.76
C LEU A 20 5.47 5.23 -4.58
N TRP A 21 4.71 4.16 -4.41
CA TRP A 21 3.83 4.05 -3.26
C TRP A 21 4.61 4.03 -1.98
N LYS A 22 5.74 3.34 -1.97
CA LYS A 22 6.57 3.28 -0.79
C LYS A 22 7.07 4.65 -0.39
N ILE A 23 7.55 5.42 -1.35
CA ILE A 23 8.03 6.76 -1.09
C ILE A 23 6.91 7.63 -0.53
N ARG A 24 5.74 7.51 -1.12
CA ARG A 24 4.59 8.30 -0.72
C ARG A 24 4.19 7.97 0.71
N ILE A 25 4.14 6.68 1.02
CA ILE A 25 3.77 6.24 2.35
C ILE A 25 4.80 6.70 3.37
N GLU A 26 6.06 6.54 3.07
CA GLU A 26 7.11 6.95 3.99
C GLU A 26 7.05 8.44 4.27
N LYS A 27 6.76 9.21 3.23
CA LYS A 27 6.67 10.63 3.40
C LYS A 27 5.56 11.03 4.33
N ILE A 28 4.41 10.38 4.20
CA ILE A 28 3.27 10.64 5.06
C ILE A 28 3.58 10.21 6.49
N LEU A 29 4.07 9.00 6.65
CA LEU A 29 4.24 8.41 7.96
C LEU A 29 5.39 8.98 8.72
N LYS A 30 6.32 9.59 8.01
CA LYS A 30 7.43 10.24 8.67
C LYS A 30 6.96 11.25 9.69
N TYR A 31 5.82 11.87 9.43
CA TYR A 31 5.30 12.90 10.30
C TYR A 31 4.21 12.42 11.24
N TYR A 32 3.67 11.22 11.01
CA TYR A 32 2.48 10.81 11.74
C TYR A 32 2.64 9.51 12.51
N ARG A 33 3.60 8.70 12.15
CA ARG A 33 3.67 7.38 12.73
C ARG A 33 5.08 7.05 13.18
N PRO A 34 5.19 6.39 14.31
CA PRO A 34 6.51 5.97 14.77
C PRO A 34 7.02 4.82 13.93
N VAL A 35 8.34 4.75 13.88
CA VAL A 35 9.02 3.64 13.23
C VAL A 35 9.66 2.80 14.32
N MET A 36 9.37 1.51 14.30
CA MET A 36 9.91 0.59 15.28
C MET A 36 10.72 -0.47 14.55
N ASN A 37 11.99 -0.52 14.86
CA ASN A 37 12.88 -1.51 14.24
C ASN A 37 12.86 -1.43 12.73
N GLY A 38 12.73 -0.21 12.21
CA GLY A 38 12.69 -0.05 10.76
C GLY A 38 11.37 -0.37 10.13
N GLU A 39 10.38 -0.76 10.92
CA GLU A 39 9.05 -1.07 10.39
C GLU A 39 8.09 0.05 10.74
N ILE A 40 7.22 0.38 9.81
CA ILE A 40 6.22 1.42 10.00
C ILE A 40 4.87 0.74 10.17
N TYR A 41 4.16 1.13 11.22
CA TYR A 41 2.88 0.52 11.55
C TYR A 41 1.76 1.50 11.24
N LEU A 42 0.68 0.99 10.69
CA LEU A 42 -0.43 1.78 10.21
C LEU A 42 -1.72 1.34 10.87
N SER A 43 -2.58 2.30 11.13
CA SER A 43 -3.93 1.97 11.58
C SER A 43 -4.79 1.64 10.36
N GLY A 44 -5.97 1.09 10.62
CA GLY A 44 -6.89 0.83 9.54
C GLY A 44 -7.28 2.10 8.80
N GLN A 45 -7.44 3.20 9.54
CA GLN A 45 -7.79 4.45 8.91
C GLN A 45 -6.67 4.93 8.00
N ASP A 46 -5.42 4.77 8.44
CA ASP A 46 -4.30 5.15 7.60
C ASP A 46 -4.30 4.38 6.28
N VAL A 47 -4.58 3.09 6.37
CA VAL A 47 -4.59 2.26 5.16
C VAL A 47 -5.72 2.68 4.24
N CYS A 48 -6.88 2.95 4.81
CA CYS A 48 -8.01 3.39 3.99
C CYS A 48 -7.69 4.66 3.25
N GLU A 49 -7.03 5.59 3.92
CA GLU A 49 -6.69 6.85 3.28
C GLU A 49 -5.64 6.67 2.20
N MET A 50 -4.66 5.84 2.48
CA MET A 50 -3.60 5.62 1.50
C MET A 50 -4.09 4.91 0.26
N LEU A 51 -4.95 3.93 0.43
CA LEU A 51 -5.42 3.14 -0.71
C LEU A 51 -6.72 3.69 -1.28
N HIS A 52 -7.27 4.71 -0.66
CA HIS A 52 -8.54 5.32 -1.10
C HIS A 52 -9.65 4.29 -1.12
N ILE A 53 -9.75 3.54 -0.05
CA ILE A 53 -10.81 2.54 0.07
C ILE A 53 -11.61 2.83 1.32
N SER A 54 -12.80 2.27 1.37
CA SER A 54 -13.65 2.40 2.53
C SER A 54 -13.26 1.40 3.60
N LYS A 55 -13.75 1.62 4.81
CA LYS A 55 -13.53 0.67 5.89
C LYS A 55 -14.10 -0.68 5.54
N ARG A 56 -15.21 -0.68 4.85
CA ARG A 56 -15.86 -1.92 4.46
C ARG A 56 -14.97 -2.70 3.51
N THR A 57 -14.39 -2.01 2.55
CA THR A 57 -13.49 -2.66 1.62
C THR A 57 -12.26 -3.19 2.33
N LEU A 58 -11.73 -2.42 3.28
CA LEU A 58 -10.58 -2.87 4.04
C LEU A 58 -10.91 -4.13 4.82
N GLN A 59 -12.08 -4.18 5.42
CA GLN A 59 -12.48 -5.36 6.15
C GLN A 59 -12.61 -6.56 5.21
N GLN A 60 -13.13 -6.33 4.02
CA GLN A 60 -13.20 -7.38 3.02
C GLN A 60 -11.82 -7.92 2.70
N TYR A 61 -10.87 -7.03 2.54
CA TYR A 61 -9.50 -7.45 2.25
C TYR A 61 -8.91 -8.26 3.39
N ARG A 62 -9.24 -7.93 4.62
CA ARG A 62 -8.78 -8.72 5.75
C ARG A 62 -9.43 -10.08 5.78
N ASP A 63 -10.73 -10.11 5.53
CA ASP A 63 -11.47 -11.37 5.54
C ASP A 63 -10.98 -12.29 4.44
N ASP A 64 -10.64 -11.74 3.31
CA ASP A 64 -10.15 -12.52 2.17
C ASP A 64 -8.67 -12.83 2.29
N LYS A 65 -8.04 -12.37 3.37
CA LYS A 65 -6.64 -12.60 3.62
C LYS A 65 -5.74 -12.01 2.55
N ILE A 66 -6.20 -10.93 1.97
CA ILE A 66 -5.39 -10.19 1.01
C ILE A 66 -4.39 -9.32 1.73
N LEU A 67 -4.80 -8.72 2.84
CA LEU A 67 -3.92 -7.88 3.63
C LEU A 67 -3.69 -8.51 4.99
N PRO A 68 -2.46 -8.91 5.30
CA PRO A 68 -2.14 -9.37 6.64
C PRO A 68 -2.29 -8.24 7.64
N PHE A 69 -2.61 -8.59 8.86
CA PHE A 69 -2.79 -7.59 9.89
C PHE A 69 -2.40 -8.17 11.25
N ILE A 70 -2.21 -7.27 12.20
CA ILE A 70 -1.89 -7.63 13.56
C ILE A 70 -3.09 -7.20 14.40
N GLN A 71 -3.59 -8.11 15.21
CA GLN A 71 -4.70 -7.80 16.09
C GLN A 71 -4.24 -7.92 17.53
N ILE A 72 -4.36 -6.83 18.26
CA ILE A 72 -4.02 -6.80 19.67
C ILE A 72 -5.23 -6.28 20.40
N GLY A 73 -5.87 -7.16 21.16
CA GLY A 73 -7.13 -6.79 21.79
C GLY A 73 -8.12 -6.38 20.72
N GLY A 74 -8.68 -5.20 20.87
CA GLY A 74 -9.63 -4.71 19.88
C GLY A 74 -9.01 -3.86 18.80
N LYS A 75 -7.69 -3.82 18.72
CA LYS A 75 -7.03 -2.92 17.81
C LYS A 75 -6.37 -3.68 16.68
N ILE A 76 -6.49 -3.13 15.49
CA ILE A 76 -5.92 -3.75 14.29
C ILE A 76 -4.88 -2.81 13.72
N ILE A 77 -3.71 -3.36 13.43
CA ILE A 77 -2.58 -2.60 12.94
C ILE A 77 -2.03 -3.32 11.73
N PHE A 78 -1.53 -2.55 10.78
CA PHE A 78 -0.94 -3.09 9.57
C PHE A 78 0.51 -2.69 9.49
N LYS A 79 1.33 -3.55 8.90
CA LYS A 79 2.72 -3.21 8.63
C LYS A 79 2.84 -2.69 7.22
N GLN A 80 3.62 -1.64 7.06
CA GLN A 80 3.82 -1.05 5.75
C GLN A 80 4.34 -2.08 4.75
N THR A 81 5.29 -2.90 5.17
CA THR A 81 5.85 -3.89 4.27
C THR A 81 4.81 -4.89 3.81
N ASP A 82 3.87 -5.24 4.69
CA ASP A 82 2.80 -6.16 4.30
C ASP A 82 1.89 -5.53 3.26
N ILE A 83 1.63 -4.25 3.40
CA ILE A 83 0.80 -3.55 2.42
C ILE A 83 1.49 -3.53 1.07
N LEU A 84 2.77 -3.21 1.06
CA LEU A 84 3.50 -3.16 -0.18
C LEU A 84 3.58 -4.52 -0.85
N THR A 85 3.78 -5.55 -0.05
CA THR A 85 3.82 -6.91 -0.58
C THR A 85 2.48 -7.29 -1.19
N ALA A 86 1.39 -6.95 -0.51
CA ALA A 86 0.08 -7.27 -1.02
C ALA A 86 -0.20 -6.54 -2.33
N LEU A 87 0.23 -5.29 -2.42
CA LEU A 87 0.04 -4.53 -3.65
C LEU A 87 0.78 -5.20 -4.80
N GLU A 88 1.98 -5.65 -4.53
CA GLU A 88 2.77 -6.28 -5.56
C GLU A 88 2.18 -7.62 -5.97
N GLN A 89 1.74 -8.39 -5.00
CA GLN A 89 1.18 -9.71 -5.27
C GLN A 89 -0.13 -9.62 -6.04
N ASN A 90 -0.84 -8.54 -5.89
CA ASN A 90 -2.13 -8.38 -6.54
C ASN A 90 -2.08 -7.46 -7.74
N TYR A 91 -0.88 -7.15 -8.18
CA TYR A 91 -0.74 -6.36 -9.37
C TYR A 91 -1.20 -7.18 -10.58
N VAL A 92 -2.05 -6.58 -11.39
CA VAL A 92 -2.56 -7.24 -12.58
C VAL A 92 -2.10 -6.44 -13.78
N THR A 93 -1.39 -7.10 -14.66
CA THR A 93 -1.00 -6.44 -15.88
C THR A 93 -2.03 -6.78 -16.94
N ASN A 94 -2.47 -5.78 -17.65
CA ASN A 94 -3.51 -5.95 -18.63
C ASN A 94 -3.00 -6.16 -20.03
N LYS A 95 -1.71 -6.24 -20.16
CA LYS A 95 -1.15 -6.28 -21.49
C LYS A 95 -1.64 -7.43 -22.33
N PHE A 96 -1.85 -8.53 -21.71
CA PHE A 96 -2.14 -9.74 -22.43
C PHE A 96 -3.51 -10.29 -22.16
N ASN A 97 -4.27 -9.60 -21.38
CA ASN A 97 -5.57 -10.11 -21.00
C ASN A 97 -6.66 -9.65 -21.93
N TYR A 98 -6.34 -8.76 -22.78
CA TYR A 98 -7.36 -8.16 -23.64
C TYR A 98 -6.85 -8.00 -25.03
#